data_cde89307fa61500f259e319ef5d2c11a
#
_entry.id   cde89307fa61500f259e319ef5d2c11a
#
_cell.length_a   1.000
_cell.length_b   1.000
_cell.length_c   1.000
_cell.angle_alpha   90.00
_cell.angle_beta   90.00
_cell.angle_gamma   90.00
#
_symmetry.space_group_name_H-M   'P 1'
#
loop_
_entity.id
_entity.type
_entity.pdbx_description
1 polymer ?
#
loop_
_entity_poly.entity_id
_entity_poly.type
_entity_poly.pdbx_seq_one_letter_code
_entity_poly.pdbx_strand_id
1 'polypeptide(L)' 'LIKLTIKDARLNAGLTQARMSELLEIPKRTIGDWETGTRKPPAYVEKLVIRELERIAEENNSK' A
#
# COMPACT_ATOMS: atom_id res chain seq x y z
N LEU A 1 -19.05 6.15 -1.86
CA LEU A 1 -17.68 6.25 -1.41
C LEU A 1 -16.87 5.10 -1.95
N ILE A 2 -15.76 5.42 -2.60
CA ILE A 2 -14.86 4.40 -3.14
C ILE A 2 -13.85 4.04 -2.07
N LYS A 3 -13.83 2.76 -1.71
CA LYS A 3 -12.84 2.27 -0.75
C LYS A 3 -11.54 2.00 -1.49
N LEU A 4 -10.47 2.67 -1.10
CA LEU A 4 -9.17 2.44 -1.70
C LEU A 4 -8.63 1.07 -1.27
N THR A 5 -8.15 0.32 -2.25
CA THR A 5 -7.43 -0.92 -1.97
C THR A 5 -5.97 -0.58 -1.71
N ILE A 6 -5.23 -1.55 -1.19
CA ILE A 6 -3.78 -1.37 -0.99
C ILE A 6 -3.10 -1.06 -2.32
N LYS A 7 -3.52 -1.74 -3.40
CA LYS A 7 -2.95 -1.48 -4.72
C LYS A 7 -3.24 -0.04 -5.17
N ASP A 8 -4.47 0.41 -5.01
CA ASP A 8 -4.84 1.78 -5.38
C ASP A 8 -4.02 2.80 -4.61
N ALA A 9 -3.87 2.59 -3.31
CA ALA A 9 -3.11 3.51 -2.46
C ALA A 9 -1.62 3.50 -2.86
N ARG A 10 -1.08 2.33 -3.20
CA ARG A 10 0.30 2.22 -3.66
C ARG A 10 0.52 2.99 -4.96
N LEU A 11 -0.36 2.79 -5.92
CA LEU A 11 -0.26 3.48 -7.21
C LEU A 11 -0.42 4.99 -7.04
N ASN A 12 -1.32 5.40 -6.17
CA ASN A 12 -1.54 6.81 -5.89
C ASN A 12 -0.31 7.44 -5.23
N ALA A 13 0.46 6.66 -4.48
CA ALA A 13 1.70 7.13 -3.87
C ALA A 13 2.88 7.11 -4.85
N GLY A 14 2.67 6.59 -6.07
CA GLY A 14 3.72 6.52 -7.08
C GLY A 14 4.75 5.44 -6.81
N LEU A 15 4.38 4.40 -6.10
CA LEU A 15 5.32 3.36 -5.69
C LEU A 15 5.14 2.07 -6.49
N THR A 16 6.28 1.43 -6.78
CA THR A 16 6.27 0.04 -7.26
C THR A 16 6.10 -0.88 -6.06
N GLN A 17 5.78 -2.16 -6.31
CA GLN A 17 5.72 -3.15 -5.24
C GLN A 17 7.08 -3.26 -4.53
N ALA A 18 8.16 -3.24 -5.30
CA ALA A 18 9.50 -3.32 -4.73
C ALA A 18 9.80 -2.13 -3.81
N ARG A 19 9.44 -0.92 -4.25
CA ARG A 19 9.70 0.26 -3.43
C ARG A 19 8.84 0.27 -2.18
N MET A 20 7.57 -0.12 -2.30
CA MET A 20 6.70 -0.25 -1.14
C MET A 20 7.26 -1.26 -0.15
N SER A 21 7.76 -2.39 -0.66
CA SER A 21 8.38 -3.41 0.18
C SER A 21 9.53 -2.84 1.00
N GLU A 22 10.38 -2.02 0.35
CA GLU A 22 11.50 -1.39 1.05
C GLU A 22 11.05 -0.40 2.11
N LEU A 23 10.10 0.46 1.77
CA LEU A 23 9.68 1.53 2.65
C LEU A 23 8.87 1.04 3.86
N LEU A 24 8.01 0.06 3.65
CA LEU A 24 7.14 -0.44 4.69
C LEU A 24 7.67 -1.71 5.36
N GLU A 25 8.79 -2.23 4.85
CA GLU A 25 9.40 -3.46 5.36
C GLU A 25 8.43 -4.64 5.34
N ILE A 26 7.64 -4.72 4.26
CA ILE A 26 6.73 -5.82 4.01
C ILE A 26 7.31 -6.66 2.88
N PRO A 27 7.39 -7.98 3.02
CA PRO A 27 7.91 -8.81 1.93
C PRO A 27 7.14 -8.56 0.63
N LYS A 28 7.86 -8.40 -0.47
CA LYS A 28 7.24 -8.14 -1.78
C LYS A 28 6.20 -9.20 -2.13
N ARG A 29 6.48 -10.46 -1.79
CA ARG A 29 5.54 -11.54 -2.03
C ARG A 29 4.22 -11.32 -1.30
N THR A 30 4.30 -10.84 -0.07
CA THR A 30 3.10 -10.54 0.73
C THR A 30 2.28 -9.45 0.06
N ILE A 31 2.94 -8.40 -0.43
CA ILE A 31 2.25 -7.32 -1.14
C ILE A 31 1.55 -7.88 -2.38
N GLY A 32 2.24 -8.71 -3.14
CA GLY A 32 1.66 -9.33 -4.32
C GLY A 32 0.44 -10.18 -3.99
N ASP A 33 0.53 -10.97 -2.92
CA ASP A 33 -0.58 -11.81 -2.48
C ASP A 33 -1.80 -10.98 -2.09
N TRP A 34 -1.57 -9.86 -1.42
CA TRP A 34 -2.67 -8.96 -1.04
C TRP A 34 -3.32 -8.31 -2.27
N GLU A 35 -2.52 -7.95 -3.26
CA GLU A 35 -3.04 -7.27 -4.45
C GLU A 35 -3.78 -8.21 -5.38
N THR A 36 -3.39 -9.48 -5.44
CA THR A 36 -4.05 -10.49 -6.28
C THR A 36 -5.24 -11.14 -5.57
N GLY A 37 -5.37 -10.94 -4.26
CA GLY A 37 -6.43 -11.58 -3.48
C GLY A 37 -6.08 -12.98 -3.02
N THR A 38 -4.85 -13.45 -3.24
CA THR A 38 -4.39 -14.75 -2.80
C THR A 38 -4.42 -14.85 -1.28
N ARG A 39 -4.08 -13.75 -0.61
CA ARG A 39 -4.18 -13.61 0.84
C ARG A 39 -4.75 -12.25 1.15
N LYS A 40 -5.48 -12.15 2.24
CA LYS A 40 -6.04 -10.87 2.69
C LYS A 40 -5.41 -10.50 4.03
N PRO A 41 -4.97 -9.23 4.18
CA PRO A 41 -4.48 -8.80 5.47
C PRO A 41 -5.65 -8.63 6.44
N PRO A 42 -5.39 -8.74 7.75
CA PRO A 42 -6.43 -8.37 8.72
C PRO A 42 -6.87 -6.93 8.49
N ALA A 43 -8.12 -6.63 8.82
CA ALA A 43 -8.67 -5.29 8.56
C ALA A 43 -7.83 -4.17 9.16
N TYR A 44 -7.30 -4.36 10.36
CA TYR A 44 -6.48 -3.32 11.00
C TYR A 44 -5.15 -3.13 10.29
N VAL A 45 -4.57 -4.20 9.74
CA VAL A 45 -3.32 -4.11 8.98
C VAL A 45 -3.57 -3.37 7.68
N GLU A 46 -4.65 -3.72 6.97
CA GLU A 46 -5.00 -3.04 5.73
C GLU A 46 -5.17 -1.55 5.94
N LYS A 47 -5.87 -1.18 7.01
CA LYS A 47 -6.10 0.22 7.34
C LYS A 47 -4.80 0.97 7.61
N LEU A 48 -3.90 0.36 8.39
CA LEU A 48 -2.63 0.99 8.72
C LEU A 48 -1.73 1.13 7.50
N VAL A 49 -1.71 0.12 6.63
CA VAL A 49 -0.91 0.15 5.41
C VAL A 49 -1.42 1.25 4.47
N ILE A 50 -2.74 1.34 4.29
CA ILE A 50 -3.32 2.37 3.44
C ILE A 50 -3.01 3.77 3.98
N ARG A 51 -3.11 3.96 5.28
CA ARG A 51 -2.79 5.25 5.91
C ARG A 51 -1.34 5.64 5.68
N GLU A 52 -0.42 4.69 5.79
CA GLU A 52 0.99 4.98 5.55
C GLU A 52 1.24 5.35 4.08
N LEU A 53 0.58 4.64 3.16
CA LEU A 53 0.70 4.95 1.74
C LEU A 53 0.12 6.33 1.42
N GLU A 54 -0.98 6.70 2.06
CA GLU A 54 -1.57 8.02 1.88
C GLU A 54 -0.62 9.12 2.39
N ARG A 55 0.05 8.86 3.52
CA ARG A 55 1.03 9.79 4.07
C ARG A 55 2.18 10.01 3.09
N ILE A 56 2.66 8.91 2.49
CA ILE A 56 3.74 8.99 1.50
C ILE A 56 3.27 9.77 0.27
N ALA A 57 2.03 9.54 -0.17
CA ALA A 57 1.48 10.26 -1.30
C ALA A 57 1.42 11.76 -1.03
N GLU A 58 1.03 12.17 0.17
CA GLU A 58 0.98 13.56 0.55
C GLU A 58 2.36 14.20 0.54
N GLU A 59 3.36 13.51 1.05
CA GLU A 59 4.74 14.00 1.05
C GLU A 59 5.22 14.22 -0.38
N ASN A 60 4.92 13.29 -1.27
CA ASN A 60 5.35 13.40 -2.65
C ASN A 60 4.62 14.52 -3.39
N ASN A 61 3.39 14.82 -3.01
CA ASN A 61 2.58 15.84 -3.67
C ASN A 61 2.79 17.25 -3.10
N SER A 62 3.46 17.36 -1.97
CA SER A 62 3.66 18.67 -1.32
C SER A 62 4.93 19.38 -1.77
N LYS A 63 5.64 18.87 -2.75
CA LYS A 63 6.84 19.51 -3.31
C LYS A 63 6.50 20.38 -4.47
#